data_4e2795bf04ae46661469a8b9f9ccd9cd
#
_entry.id   4e2795bf04ae46661469a8b9f9ccd9cd
#
_cell.length_a   1.000
_cell.length_b   1.000
_cell.length_c   1.000
_cell.angle_alpha   90.00
_cell.angle_beta   90.00
_cell.angle_gamma   90.00
#
_symmetry.space_group_name_H-M   'P 1'
#
loop_
_entity.id
_entity.type
_entity.pdbx_description
1 polymer ?
#
loop_
_entity_poly.entity_id
_entity_poly.type
_entity_poly.pdbx_seq_one_letter_code
_entity_poly.pdbx_strand_id
1 'polypeptide(L)'
;MQVAAVVLAAGASSRFGAPKQLSRIGGGTMLEAVTTAAHAAGLDPVIAVVPPGLAVPADVVPDLNGNPAAGMSRSLRLGLAAVPGEVQAAVVLLGDQPTLPPASIRRLLEAAGPNRPVIAASAGGRIGPPVLLRREAFALAEEARGDEGLRAILARRPELVTTVDVGEHAPDVDTPGDLARLVGG
;
A
#
# COMPACT_ATOMS: atom_id res chain seq x y z
N MET A 1 -13.00 -12.76 8.22
CA MET A 1 -12.00 -11.81 8.77
C MET A 1 -12.18 -10.50 8.04
N GLN A 2 -12.47 -9.42 8.74
CA GLN A 2 -12.51 -8.08 8.13
C GLN A 2 -11.07 -7.56 7.95
N VAL A 3 -10.79 -7.03 6.77
CA VAL A 3 -9.44 -6.57 6.39
C VAL A 3 -9.52 -5.20 5.74
N ALA A 4 -8.81 -4.24 6.32
CA ALA A 4 -8.68 -2.90 5.75
C ALA A 4 -7.63 -2.84 4.63
N ALA A 5 -7.72 -1.83 3.78
CA ALA A 5 -6.59 -1.39 2.98
C ALA A 5 -5.95 -0.15 3.61
N VAL A 6 -4.62 -0.10 3.62
CA VAL A 6 -3.83 1.10 3.95
C VAL A 6 -3.00 1.47 2.73
N VAL A 7 -3.42 2.51 2.02
CA VAL A 7 -2.76 3.00 0.81
C VAL A 7 -1.79 4.12 1.17
N LEU A 8 -0.49 3.90 1.02
CA LEU A 8 0.54 4.91 1.28
C LEU A 8 0.69 5.82 0.06
N ALA A 9 0.15 7.03 0.15
CA ALA A 9 0.06 7.97 -0.95
C ALA A 9 0.53 9.41 -0.58
N ALA A 10 1.33 9.55 0.49
CA ALA A 10 1.84 10.84 0.96
C ALA A 10 3.24 11.20 0.45
N GLY A 11 3.78 10.44 -0.51
CA GLY A 11 5.11 10.72 -1.09
C GLY A 11 5.19 12.10 -1.73
N ALA A 12 6.35 12.77 -1.59
CA ALA A 12 6.57 14.16 -1.98
C ALA A 12 6.52 14.42 -3.50
N SER A 13 6.49 13.39 -4.34
CA SER A 13 6.39 13.49 -5.81
C SER A 13 7.40 14.46 -6.44
N SER A 14 8.59 14.61 -5.83
CA SER A 14 9.58 15.64 -6.19
C SER A 14 10.02 15.61 -7.66
N ARG A 15 9.98 14.43 -8.29
CA ARG A 15 10.34 14.24 -9.71
C ARG A 15 9.17 14.49 -10.67
N PHE A 16 7.95 14.64 -10.14
CA PHE A 16 6.72 14.85 -10.93
C PHE A 16 6.36 16.32 -11.09
N GLY A 17 6.85 17.20 -10.20
CA GLY A 17 6.49 18.62 -10.18
C GLY A 17 5.06 18.91 -9.73
N ALA A 18 4.24 17.88 -9.50
CA ALA A 18 2.87 17.93 -9.01
C ALA A 18 2.57 16.63 -8.22
N PRO A 19 1.50 16.57 -7.41
CA PRO A 19 1.10 15.34 -6.72
C PRO A 19 0.86 14.20 -7.70
N LYS A 20 1.81 13.25 -7.81
CA LYS A 20 1.73 12.13 -8.77
C LYS A 20 0.46 11.28 -8.58
N GLN A 21 -0.05 11.24 -7.37
CA GLN A 21 -1.27 10.51 -6.99
C GLN A 21 -2.50 10.95 -7.77
N LEU A 22 -2.53 12.21 -8.22
CA LEU A 22 -3.59 12.81 -9.05
C LEU A 22 -3.32 12.69 -10.56
N SER A 23 -2.18 12.13 -10.97
CA SER A 23 -1.89 11.90 -12.38
C SER A 23 -2.88 10.94 -12.99
N ARG A 24 -3.35 11.28 -14.22
CA ARG A 24 -4.36 10.49 -14.92
C ARG A 24 -3.77 9.21 -15.49
N ILE A 25 -4.49 8.10 -15.25
CA ILE A 25 -4.21 6.81 -15.87
C ILE A 25 -5.55 6.15 -16.25
N GLY A 26 -5.72 5.82 -17.50
CA GLY A 26 -7.02 5.34 -18.01
C GLY A 26 -8.15 6.33 -17.70
N GLY A 27 -9.24 5.86 -17.10
CA GLY A 27 -10.43 6.67 -16.77
C GLY A 27 -10.32 7.48 -15.48
N GLY A 28 -9.27 7.31 -14.64
CA GLY A 28 -9.16 7.91 -13.30
C GLY A 28 -7.79 8.46 -12.98
N THR A 29 -7.50 8.65 -11.71
CA THR A 29 -6.18 8.99 -11.16
C THR A 29 -5.44 7.74 -10.70
N MET A 30 -4.13 7.84 -10.46
CA MET A 30 -3.35 6.73 -9.90
C MET A 30 -3.89 6.29 -8.54
N LEU A 31 -4.29 7.23 -7.68
CA LEU A 31 -4.88 6.90 -6.37
C LEU A 31 -6.21 6.15 -6.54
N GLU A 32 -7.09 6.61 -7.43
CA GLU A 32 -8.35 5.92 -7.75
C GLU A 32 -8.10 4.50 -8.26
N ALA A 33 -7.10 4.28 -9.11
CA ALA A 33 -6.79 2.95 -9.61
C ALA A 33 -6.41 1.98 -8.48
N VAL A 34 -5.54 2.40 -7.53
CA VAL A 34 -5.13 1.58 -6.40
C VAL A 34 -6.30 1.33 -5.42
N THR A 35 -7.09 2.36 -5.11
CA THR A 35 -8.24 2.21 -4.18
C THR A 35 -9.35 1.36 -4.79
N THR A 36 -9.60 1.47 -6.11
CA THR A 36 -10.50 0.59 -6.85
C THR A 36 -10.03 -0.87 -6.78
N ALA A 37 -8.72 -1.12 -6.95
CA ALA A 37 -8.18 -2.48 -6.83
C ALA A 37 -8.36 -3.05 -5.42
N ALA A 38 -8.23 -2.21 -4.37
CA ALA A 38 -8.47 -2.59 -2.98
C ALA A 38 -9.93 -2.99 -2.75
N HIS A 39 -10.90 -2.16 -3.17
CA HIS A 39 -12.33 -2.47 -3.08
C HIS A 39 -12.69 -3.73 -3.88
N ALA A 40 -12.18 -3.86 -5.11
CA ALA A 40 -12.42 -5.04 -5.95
C ALA A 40 -11.85 -6.34 -5.36
N ALA A 41 -10.87 -6.25 -4.46
CA ALA A 41 -10.34 -7.37 -3.70
C ALA A 41 -11.15 -7.66 -2.41
N GLY A 42 -12.12 -6.83 -2.06
CA GLY A 42 -12.97 -6.98 -0.87
C GLY A 42 -12.38 -6.38 0.40
N LEU A 43 -11.46 -5.41 0.29
CA LEU A 43 -10.92 -4.70 1.45
C LEU A 43 -11.87 -3.57 1.87
N ASP A 44 -12.16 -3.49 3.17
CA ASP A 44 -13.01 -2.48 3.78
C ASP A 44 -12.66 -2.30 5.27
N PRO A 45 -12.43 -1.06 5.78
CA PRO A 45 -12.36 0.19 5.03
C PRO A 45 -11.09 0.33 4.17
N VAL A 46 -11.16 1.22 3.16
CA VAL A 46 -9.98 1.67 2.41
C VAL A 46 -9.53 3.02 2.97
N ILE A 47 -8.33 3.05 3.53
CA ILE A 47 -7.72 4.22 4.17
C ILE A 47 -6.57 4.69 3.28
N ALA A 48 -6.56 5.95 2.87
CA ALA A 48 -5.46 6.53 2.11
C ALA A 48 -4.69 7.54 2.95
N VAL A 49 -3.42 7.27 3.19
CA VAL A 49 -2.51 8.22 3.85
C VAL A 49 -2.01 9.21 2.80
N VAL A 50 -2.43 10.45 2.91
CA VAL A 50 -2.20 11.50 1.90
C VAL A 50 -1.66 12.80 2.54
N PRO A 51 -1.01 13.68 1.77
CA PRO A 51 -0.68 15.00 2.28
C PRO A 51 -1.95 15.85 2.44
N PRO A 52 -1.96 16.88 3.31
CA PRO A 52 -3.07 17.80 3.45
C PRO A 52 -3.45 18.44 2.11
N GLY A 53 -4.75 18.54 1.86
CA GLY A 53 -5.31 19.17 0.65
C GLY A 53 -5.36 18.26 -0.58
N LEU A 54 -4.86 17.03 -0.52
CA LEU A 54 -5.02 16.08 -1.62
C LEU A 54 -6.43 15.47 -1.57
N ALA A 55 -7.17 15.57 -2.67
CA ALA A 55 -8.49 14.97 -2.79
C ALA A 55 -8.39 13.44 -2.87
N VAL A 56 -9.29 12.74 -2.18
CA VAL A 56 -9.45 11.28 -2.25
C VAL A 56 -10.84 10.92 -2.77
N PRO A 57 -11.05 9.71 -3.32
CA PRO A 57 -12.38 9.22 -3.68
C PRO A 57 -13.34 9.24 -2.48
N ALA A 58 -14.65 9.40 -2.74
CA ALA A 58 -15.67 9.57 -1.69
C ALA A 58 -15.85 8.33 -0.79
N ASP A 59 -15.51 7.16 -1.28
CA ASP A 59 -15.54 5.86 -0.60
C ASP A 59 -14.22 5.49 0.10
N VAL A 60 -13.27 6.44 0.15
CA VAL A 60 -11.95 6.28 0.77
C VAL A 60 -11.82 7.18 1.98
N VAL A 61 -11.36 6.65 3.09
CA VAL A 61 -11.10 7.40 4.33
C VAL A 61 -9.73 8.08 4.22
N PRO A 62 -9.65 9.42 4.19
CA PRO A 62 -8.36 10.11 4.19
C PRO A 62 -7.73 10.07 5.58
N ASP A 63 -6.43 9.76 5.66
CA ASP A 63 -5.59 9.98 6.83
C ASP A 63 -4.45 10.95 6.46
N LEU A 64 -4.29 12.03 7.23
CA LEU A 64 -3.46 13.14 6.80
C LEU A 64 -2.04 13.04 7.35
N ASN A 65 -1.06 12.87 6.48
CA ASN A 65 0.34 13.03 6.84
C ASN A 65 0.78 14.49 6.64
N GLY A 66 0.74 15.28 7.72
CA GLY A 66 1.17 16.69 7.73
C GLY A 66 2.69 16.90 7.58
N ASN A 67 3.49 15.83 7.61
CA ASN A 67 4.95 15.91 7.43
C ASN A 67 5.46 14.75 6.54
N PRO A 68 5.22 14.79 5.22
CA PRO A 68 5.69 13.76 4.30
C PRO A 68 7.22 13.62 4.26
N ALA A 69 7.94 14.70 4.57
CA ALA A 69 9.41 14.72 4.61
C ALA A 69 10.00 13.83 5.73
N ALA A 70 9.19 13.42 6.70
CA ALA A 70 9.60 12.44 7.72
C ALA A 70 9.75 11.01 7.17
N GLY A 71 9.44 10.81 5.88
CA GLY A 71 9.63 9.56 5.16
C GLY A 71 8.44 8.61 5.23
N MET A 72 8.57 7.48 4.52
CA MET A 72 7.52 6.46 4.38
C MET A 72 7.12 5.84 5.71
N SER A 73 8.05 5.69 6.66
CA SER A 73 7.79 5.11 7.98
C SER A 73 6.69 5.84 8.76
N ARG A 74 6.59 7.18 8.58
CA ARG A 74 5.52 7.96 9.20
C ARG A 74 4.16 7.64 8.59
N SER A 75 4.07 7.57 7.28
CA SER A 75 2.82 7.21 6.59
C SER A 75 2.35 5.81 6.98
N LEU A 76 3.27 4.86 7.11
CA LEU A 76 2.96 3.49 7.52
C LEU A 76 2.36 3.46 8.94
N ARG A 77 2.96 4.15 9.90
CA ARG A 77 2.44 4.22 11.28
C ARG A 77 1.07 4.90 11.34
N LEU A 78 0.90 6.02 10.66
CA LEU A 78 -0.38 6.73 10.61
C LEU A 78 -1.47 5.81 10.04
N GLY A 79 -1.27 5.24 8.87
CA GLY A 79 -2.28 4.41 8.23
C GLY A 79 -2.66 3.16 9.04
N LEU A 80 -1.70 2.49 9.68
CA LEU A 80 -2.01 1.35 10.55
C LEU A 80 -2.71 1.77 11.84
N ALA A 81 -2.38 2.94 12.40
CA ALA A 81 -3.07 3.49 13.57
C ALA A 81 -4.52 3.90 13.26
N ALA A 82 -4.81 4.31 12.02
CA ALA A 82 -6.15 4.67 11.58
C ALA A 82 -7.08 3.46 11.34
N VAL A 83 -6.56 2.24 11.31
CA VAL A 83 -7.37 1.03 11.13
C VAL A 83 -8.28 0.81 12.35
N PRO A 84 -9.61 0.73 12.18
CA PRO A 84 -10.56 0.54 13.28
C PRO A 84 -10.24 -0.68 14.16
N GLY A 85 -10.52 -0.59 15.45
CA GLY A 85 -10.13 -1.62 16.45
C GLY A 85 -10.71 -3.01 16.21
N GLU A 86 -11.88 -3.08 15.62
CA GLU A 86 -12.58 -4.33 15.25
C GLU A 86 -12.02 -5.02 14.02
N VAL A 87 -11.27 -4.32 13.17
CA VAL A 87 -10.65 -4.86 11.95
C VAL A 87 -9.42 -5.68 12.32
N GLN A 88 -9.34 -6.93 11.87
CA GLN A 88 -8.36 -7.91 12.33
C GLN A 88 -7.03 -7.90 11.56
N ALA A 89 -7.01 -7.28 10.38
CA ALA A 89 -5.82 -7.19 9.55
C ALA A 89 -5.88 -5.98 8.60
N ALA A 90 -4.74 -5.59 8.06
CA ALA A 90 -4.66 -4.59 7.02
C ALA A 90 -3.73 -5.04 5.89
N VAL A 91 -4.09 -4.72 4.64
CA VAL A 91 -3.20 -4.85 3.48
C VAL A 91 -2.60 -3.48 3.18
N VAL A 92 -1.29 -3.39 3.27
CA VAL A 92 -0.53 -2.18 2.91
C VAL A 92 -0.25 -2.18 1.42
N LEU A 93 -0.67 -1.11 0.76
CA LEU A 93 -0.55 -0.85 -0.66
C LEU A 93 0.24 0.43 -0.90
N LEU A 94 0.86 0.56 -2.07
CA LEU A 94 1.53 1.79 -2.49
C LEU A 94 0.67 2.55 -3.50
N GLY A 95 0.47 3.84 -3.27
CA GLY A 95 -0.35 4.72 -4.13
C GLY A 95 0.27 5.02 -5.51
N ASP A 96 1.50 4.56 -5.75
CA ASP A 96 2.22 4.68 -7.01
C ASP A 96 2.29 3.36 -7.82
N GLN A 97 1.50 2.36 -7.44
CA GLN A 97 1.35 1.09 -8.17
C GLN A 97 -0.05 0.98 -8.83
N PRO A 98 -0.41 1.85 -9.79
CA PRO A 98 -1.78 1.95 -10.31
C PRO A 98 -2.24 0.72 -11.10
N THR A 99 -1.31 -0.15 -11.49
CA THR A 99 -1.61 -1.40 -12.24
C THR A 99 -1.68 -2.63 -11.33
N LEU A 100 -1.73 -2.44 -9.99
CA LEU A 100 -1.83 -3.54 -9.04
C LEU A 100 -3.10 -4.38 -9.31
N PRO A 101 -2.95 -5.67 -9.67
CA PRO A 101 -4.12 -6.52 -9.91
C PRO A 101 -4.83 -6.86 -8.61
N PRO A 102 -6.17 -6.75 -8.52
CA PRO A 102 -6.95 -7.22 -7.36
C PRO A 102 -6.68 -8.70 -7.02
N ALA A 103 -6.33 -9.50 -8.01
CA ALA A 103 -5.98 -10.91 -7.82
C ALA A 103 -4.75 -11.09 -6.93
N SER A 104 -3.75 -10.21 -7.01
CA SER A 104 -2.57 -10.26 -6.14
C SER A 104 -2.96 -10.04 -4.67
N ILE A 105 -3.88 -9.11 -4.40
CA ILE A 105 -4.40 -8.88 -3.05
C ILE A 105 -5.19 -10.11 -2.57
N ARG A 106 -6.09 -10.67 -3.41
CA ARG A 106 -6.87 -11.86 -3.05
C ARG A 106 -6.01 -13.06 -2.69
N ARG A 107 -4.88 -13.27 -3.39
CA ARG A 107 -3.93 -14.34 -3.02
C ARG A 107 -3.39 -14.20 -1.60
N LEU A 108 -3.12 -12.98 -1.14
CA LEU A 108 -2.70 -12.76 0.25
C LEU A 108 -3.83 -13.06 1.23
N LEU A 109 -5.07 -12.66 0.91
CA LEU A 109 -6.24 -12.94 1.74
C LEU A 109 -6.52 -14.45 1.86
N GLU A 110 -6.39 -15.19 0.77
CA GLU A 110 -6.53 -16.66 0.73
C GLU A 110 -5.46 -17.38 1.56
N ALA A 111 -4.24 -16.82 1.59
CA ALA A 111 -3.14 -17.35 2.40
C ALA A 111 -3.25 -16.97 3.88
N ALA A 112 -4.17 -16.07 4.26
CA ALA A 112 -4.31 -15.62 5.63
C ALA A 112 -4.74 -16.75 6.58
N GLY A 113 -4.02 -16.87 7.70
CA GLY A 113 -4.27 -17.91 8.69
C GLY A 113 -3.87 -17.46 10.10
N PRO A 114 -4.30 -18.20 11.16
CA PRO A 114 -4.11 -17.77 12.55
C PRO A 114 -2.63 -17.63 12.97
N ASN A 115 -1.75 -18.42 12.36
CA ASN A 115 -0.32 -18.42 12.71
C ASN A 115 0.56 -17.73 11.65
N ARG A 116 -0.02 -16.79 10.89
CA ARG A 116 0.66 -16.05 9.83
C ARG A 116 0.50 -14.55 10.08
N PRO A 117 1.33 -13.95 10.94
CA PRO A 117 1.18 -12.55 11.32
C PRO A 117 1.43 -11.60 10.14
N VAL A 118 2.29 -11.99 9.19
CA VAL A 118 2.62 -11.21 7.99
C VAL A 118 2.56 -12.10 6.76
N ILE A 119 1.87 -11.63 5.72
CA ILE A 119 1.84 -12.28 4.42
C ILE A 119 2.25 -11.24 3.38
N ALA A 120 3.34 -11.51 2.67
CA ALA A 120 3.90 -10.58 1.71
C ALA A 120 3.89 -11.15 0.29
N ALA A 121 3.55 -10.32 -0.68
CA ALA A 121 3.72 -10.68 -2.08
C ALA A 121 5.20 -10.92 -2.41
N SER A 122 5.45 -11.93 -3.21
CA SER A 122 6.77 -12.26 -3.73
C SER A 122 6.70 -12.46 -5.25
N ALA A 123 7.71 -11.96 -5.95
CA ALA A 123 7.88 -12.16 -7.37
C ALA A 123 9.37 -12.32 -7.67
N GLY A 124 9.75 -13.44 -8.31
CA GLY A 124 11.15 -13.76 -8.56
C GLY A 124 12.02 -13.78 -7.28
N GLY A 125 11.45 -14.19 -6.14
CA GLY A 125 12.13 -14.24 -4.84
C GLY A 125 12.27 -12.87 -4.14
N ARG A 126 11.74 -11.78 -4.72
CA ARG A 126 11.75 -10.44 -4.11
C ARG A 126 10.42 -10.20 -3.39
N ILE A 127 10.52 -9.81 -2.12
CA ILE A 127 9.35 -9.46 -1.30
C ILE A 127 9.02 -7.97 -1.48
N GLY A 128 7.74 -7.66 -1.59
CA GLY A 128 7.25 -6.28 -1.71
C GLY A 128 5.73 -6.18 -1.51
N PRO A 129 5.17 -4.98 -1.63
CA PRO A 129 3.73 -4.78 -1.62
C PRO A 129 3.04 -5.54 -2.78
N PRO A 130 1.78 -5.98 -2.52
CA PRO A 130 0.99 -5.82 -1.31
C PRO A 130 1.50 -6.67 -0.14
N VAL A 131 1.32 -6.15 1.10
CA VAL A 131 1.67 -6.86 2.34
C VAL A 131 0.47 -6.86 3.28
N LEU A 132 0.00 -8.04 3.67
CA LEU A 132 -1.03 -8.19 4.70
C LEU A 132 -0.34 -8.31 6.07
N LEU A 133 -0.77 -7.47 7.00
CA LEU A 133 -0.39 -7.52 8.41
C LEU A 133 -1.63 -7.88 9.23
N ARG A 134 -1.54 -8.90 10.06
CA ARG A 134 -2.54 -9.09 11.12
C ARG A 134 -2.34 -8.03 12.21
N ARG A 135 -3.37 -7.75 12.97
CA ARG A 135 -3.34 -6.67 13.97
C ARG A 135 -2.17 -6.79 14.95
N GLU A 136 -1.85 -8.00 15.38
CA GLU A 136 -0.71 -8.28 16.27
C GLU A 136 0.64 -7.87 15.65
N ALA A 137 0.73 -7.78 14.32
CA ALA A 137 1.94 -7.38 13.61
C ALA A 137 2.01 -5.87 13.30
N PHE A 138 0.99 -5.07 13.64
CA PHE A 138 1.00 -3.62 13.36
C PHE A 138 2.15 -2.91 14.08
N ALA A 139 2.55 -3.40 15.25
CA ALA A 139 3.69 -2.86 16.01
C ALA A 139 5.02 -2.91 15.25
N LEU A 140 5.15 -3.76 14.21
CA LEU A 140 6.33 -3.77 13.33
C LEU A 140 6.57 -2.41 12.66
N ALA A 141 5.51 -1.63 12.41
CA ALA A 141 5.66 -0.29 11.84
C ALA A 141 6.49 0.66 12.70
N GLU A 142 6.56 0.44 14.03
CA GLU A 142 7.37 1.24 14.93
C GLU A 142 8.88 0.99 14.77
N GLU A 143 9.26 -0.11 14.12
CA GLU A 143 10.65 -0.41 13.79
C GLU A 143 11.16 0.39 12.58
N ALA A 144 10.25 0.92 11.73
CA ALA A 144 10.59 1.68 10.53
C ALA A 144 11.18 3.05 10.88
N ARG A 145 12.16 3.50 10.09
CA ARG A 145 12.81 4.81 10.22
C ARG A 145 12.92 5.50 8.86
N GLY A 146 12.67 6.83 8.84
CA GLY A 146 12.81 7.63 7.62
C GLY A 146 12.04 7.04 6.44
N ASP A 147 12.72 6.82 5.32
CA ASP A 147 12.13 6.26 4.10
C ASP A 147 12.02 4.72 4.08
N GLU A 148 12.29 4.06 5.22
CA GLU A 148 12.06 2.63 5.31
C GLU A 148 10.58 2.30 5.22
N GLY A 149 10.23 1.46 4.25
CA GLY A 149 8.94 0.80 4.17
C GLY A 149 8.96 -0.60 4.80
N LEU A 150 7.84 -1.29 4.73
CA LEU A 150 7.70 -2.67 5.26
C LEU A 150 8.77 -3.62 4.74
N ARG A 151 9.20 -3.50 3.48
CA ARG A 151 10.20 -4.39 2.90
C ARG A 151 11.49 -4.48 3.72
N ALA A 152 11.98 -3.34 4.23
CA ALA A 152 13.20 -3.30 5.04
C ALA A 152 12.98 -3.97 6.40
N ILE A 153 11.81 -3.79 7.01
CA ILE A 153 11.44 -4.43 8.28
C ILE A 153 11.35 -5.94 8.09
N LEU A 154 10.62 -6.38 7.07
CA LEU A 154 10.38 -7.80 6.80
C LEU A 154 11.68 -8.55 6.48
N ALA A 155 12.66 -7.89 5.85
CA ALA A 155 13.99 -8.47 5.63
C ALA A 155 14.75 -8.74 6.94
N ARG A 156 14.45 -7.99 8.02
CA ARG A 156 15.02 -8.20 9.37
C ARG A 156 14.23 -9.21 10.21
N ARG A 157 13.04 -9.59 9.77
CA ARG A 157 12.09 -10.47 10.50
C ARG A 157 11.56 -11.59 9.60
N PRO A 158 12.42 -12.36 8.91
CA PRO A 158 11.96 -13.38 7.98
C PRO A 158 11.12 -14.47 8.64
N GLU A 159 11.30 -14.72 9.94
CA GLU A 159 10.55 -15.68 10.73
C GLU A 159 9.06 -15.35 10.87
N LEU A 160 8.69 -14.09 10.71
CA LEU A 160 7.30 -13.63 10.78
C LEU A 160 6.58 -13.66 9.41
N VAL A 161 7.32 -13.85 8.32
CA VAL A 161 6.84 -13.62 6.96
C VAL A 161 6.47 -14.92 6.28
N THR A 162 5.22 -15.02 5.84
CA THR A 162 4.80 -15.99 4.83
C THR A 162 4.80 -15.28 3.47
N THR A 163 5.47 -15.81 2.48
CA THR A 163 5.47 -15.26 1.13
C THR A 163 4.43 -15.93 0.24
N VAL A 164 3.80 -15.14 -0.63
CA VAL A 164 2.86 -15.62 -1.64
C VAL A 164 3.35 -15.16 -3.00
N ASP A 165 3.55 -16.10 -3.91
CA ASP A 165 3.93 -15.76 -5.28
C ASP A 165 2.76 -15.09 -6.01
N VAL A 166 2.99 -13.88 -6.51
CA VAL A 166 2.00 -13.11 -7.28
C VAL A 166 2.37 -13.03 -8.78
N GLY A 167 3.43 -13.73 -9.19
CA GLY A 167 3.97 -13.71 -10.55
C GLY A 167 4.86 -12.49 -10.76
N GLU A 168 4.27 -11.30 -10.85
CA GLU A 168 4.97 -10.03 -11.01
C GLU A 168 4.49 -9.00 -9.99
N HIS A 169 5.41 -8.14 -9.55
CA HIS A 169 5.02 -6.93 -8.80
C HIS A 169 4.52 -5.86 -9.77
N ALA A 170 3.48 -5.13 -9.35
CA ALA A 170 3.09 -3.93 -10.05
C ALA A 170 4.26 -2.92 -10.06
N PRO A 171 4.58 -2.31 -11.20
CA PRO A 171 5.66 -1.33 -11.28
C PRO A 171 5.30 -0.04 -10.54
N ASP A 172 6.30 0.54 -9.89
CA ASP A 172 6.19 1.88 -9.31
C ASP A 172 6.22 2.94 -10.41
N VAL A 173 5.38 3.96 -10.29
CA VAL A 173 5.39 5.14 -11.16
C VAL A 173 6.09 6.28 -10.44
N ASP A 174 7.37 6.47 -10.74
CA ASP A 174 8.21 7.48 -10.08
C ASP A 174 8.49 8.72 -10.92
N THR A 175 8.29 8.62 -12.23
CA THR A 175 8.52 9.70 -13.18
C THR A 175 7.38 9.83 -14.19
N PRO A 176 7.20 11.01 -14.84
CA PRO A 176 6.26 11.14 -15.95
C PRO A 176 6.52 10.14 -17.09
N GLY A 177 7.79 9.74 -17.30
CA GLY A 177 8.16 8.73 -18.28
C GLY A 177 7.64 7.33 -17.93
N ASP A 178 7.60 6.97 -16.63
CA ASP A 178 6.99 5.69 -16.18
C ASP A 178 5.49 5.69 -16.49
N LEU A 179 4.81 6.80 -16.17
CA LEU A 179 3.40 6.96 -16.47
C LEU A 179 3.11 6.84 -17.96
N ALA A 180 3.90 7.53 -18.81
CA ALA A 180 3.73 7.48 -20.26
C ALA A 180 3.87 6.05 -20.81
N ARG A 181 4.80 5.25 -20.28
CA ARG A 181 4.96 3.84 -20.67
C ARG A 181 3.73 2.98 -20.33
N LEU A 182 3.08 3.25 -19.19
CA LEU A 182 1.88 2.51 -18.76
C LEU A 182 0.63 2.90 -19.57
N VAL A 183 0.56 4.12 -20.10
CA VAL A 183 -0.61 4.62 -20.85
C VAL A 183 -0.47 4.32 -22.34
N GLY A 184 0.76 4.18 -22.87
CA GLY A 184 1.05 3.99 -24.30
C GLY A 184 1.18 2.53 -24.76
N GLY A 185 1.09 1.54 -23.87
CA GLY A 185 1.04 0.12 -24.15
C GLY A 185 -0.39 -0.41 -24.07
#